data_87a3b03b50ca33a2c8c130fe36502282
#
_entry.id   87a3b03b50ca33a2c8c130fe36502282
#
_cell.length_a   1.000
_cell.length_b   1.000
_cell.length_c   1.000
_cell.angle_alpha   90.00
_cell.angle_beta   90.00
_cell.angle_gamma   90.00
#
_symmetry.space_group_name_H-M   'P 1'
#
loop_
_entity.id
_entity.type
_entity.pdbx_description
1 polymer ?
#
loop_
_entity_poly.entity_id
_entity_poly.type
_entity_poly.pdbx_seq_one_letter_code
_entity_poly.pdbx_strand_id
1 'polypeptide(L)'
;MSPKSSKVAGIDLAGSERRATGFCLLEGNRARVSVLHTDEEILRAVGKGVRAAAIDAPLSLPRGRCCLKDDCPCVGKAHFRVCDLELRRMGIKFFPITLGPMRQLTLRGLRLKEKLESRGIEVFETYPGAAQDIWGIPRQKNPQGLKRGLSRFKVGGSWPRPDVTKDELDALTCALVARDYLRGITMAIGDPEEGLMVLPKTGKRLEV
;
A
#
# COMPACT_ATOMS: atom_id res chain seq x y z
N MET A 1 19.52 24.75 -3.18
CA MET A 1 18.59 24.06 -4.11
C MET A 1 17.45 23.51 -3.28
N SER A 2 16.22 24.01 -3.46
CA SER A 2 15.03 23.44 -2.81
C SER A 2 14.95 21.94 -3.18
N PRO A 3 14.72 21.03 -2.23
CA PRO A 3 14.55 19.63 -2.54
C PRO A 3 13.36 19.53 -3.49
N LYS A 4 13.58 19.02 -4.71
CA LYS A 4 12.50 18.75 -5.67
C LYS A 4 11.42 17.96 -4.92
N SER A 5 10.24 18.51 -4.86
CA SER A 5 9.07 17.90 -4.22
C SER A 5 8.91 16.46 -4.75
N SER A 6 9.13 15.48 -3.86
CA SER A 6 9.02 14.07 -4.24
C SER A 6 7.57 13.74 -4.59
N LYS A 7 7.37 13.16 -5.76
CA LYS A 7 6.07 12.69 -6.23
C LYS A 7 5.98 11.18 -5.99
N VAL A 8 4.94 10.76 -5.27
CA VAL A 8 4.72 9.35 -4.92
C VAL A 8 3.28 8.94 -5.20
N ALA A 9 3.04 7.65 -5.35
CA ALA A 9 1.71 7.09 -5.50
C ALA A 9 1.37 6.17 -4.33
N GLY A 10 0.11 6.17 -3.92
CA GLY A 10 -0.49 5.21 -3.01
C GLY A 10 -1.66 4.53 -3.69
N ILE A 11 -1.77 3.22 -3.57
CA ILE A 11 -2.75 2.40 -4.26
C ILE A 11 -3.37 1.42 -3.26
N ASP A 12 -4.67 1.59 -3.00
CA ASP A 12 -5.50 0.59 -2.30
C ASP A 12 -6.12 -0.31 -3.36
N LEU A 13 -5.39 -1.39 -3.70
CA LEU A 13 -5.68 -2.19 -4.88
C LEU A 13 -6.84 -3.16 -4.65
N ALA A 14 -7.82 -3.15 -5.54
CA ALA A 14 -8.85 -4.17 -5.59
C ALA A 14 -8.36 -5.45 -6.29
N GLY A 15 -8.87 -6.61 -5.90
CA GLY A 15 -8.51 -7.91 -6.49
C GLY A 15 -8.94 -8.09 -7.96
N SER A 16 -9.79 -7.21 -8.50
CA SER A 16 -10.22 -7.23 -9.91
C SER A 16 -10.53 -5.84 -10.42
N GLU A 17 -10.44 -5.64 -11.73
CA GLU A 17 -10.74 -4.38 -12.42
C GLU A 17 -12.23 -3.99 -12.40
N ARG A 18 -13.10 -4.92 -11.99
CA ARG A 18 -14.54 -4.63 -11.81
C ARG A 18 -14.83 -3.91 -10.50
N ARG A 19 -13.90 -3.93 -9.55
CA ARG A 19 -14.02 -3.32 -8.23
C ARG A 19 -13.22 -2.03 -8.17
N ALA A 20 -13.70 -1.12 -7.32
CA ALA A 20 -13.02 0.14 -7.06
C ALA A 20 -11.64 -0.07 -6.43
N THR A 21 -10.65 0.59 -6.97
CA THR A 21 -9.28 0.73 -6.46
C THR A 21 -9.12 2.18 -6.01
N GLY A 22 -8.72 2.40 -4.77
CA GLY A 22 -8.34 3.72 -4.30
C GLY A 22 -6.98 4.12 -4.88
N PHE A 23 -6.86 5.36 -5.32
CA PHE A 23 -5.62 5.93 -5.83
C PHE A 23 -5.32 7.28 -5.21
N CYS A 24 -4.07 7.52 -4.86
CA CYS A 24 -3.58 8.80 -4.39
C CYS A 24 -2.26 9.16 -5.06
N LEU A 25 -2.21 10.34 -5.69
CA LEU A 25 -0.98 10.97 -6.12
C LEU A 25 -0.61 12.07 -5.15
N LEU A 26 0.50 11.90 -4.45
CA LEU A 26 1.01 12.86 -3.47
C LEU A 26 2.27 13.54 -4.00
N GLU A 27 2.23 14.86 -4.12
CA GLU A 27 3.35 15.71 -4.51
C GLU A 27 3.59 16.78 -3.45
N GLY A 28 4.70 16.68 -2.74
CA GLY A 28 4.96 17.49 -1.55
C GLY A 28 3.88 17.29 -0.49
N ASN A 29 3.09 18.35 -0.23
CA ASN A 29 1.97 18.32 0.72
C ASN A 29 0.60 18.42 0.01
N ARG A 30 0.50 18.09 -1.27
CA ARG A 30 -0.75 18.10 -2.02
C ARG A 30 -1.09 16.69 -2.51
N ALA A 31 -2.19 16.15 -2.03
CA ALA A 31 -2.73 14.86 -2.45
C ALA A 31 -3.89 15.04 -3.42
N ARG A 32 -3.88 14.28 -4.50
CA ARG A 32 -5.02 14.08 -5.40
C ARG A 32 -5.46 12.64 -5.26
N VAL A 33 -6.67 12.44 -4.77
CA VAL A 33 -7.27 11.11 -4.60
C VAL A 33 -8.35 10.89 -5.65
N SER A 34 -8.51 9.65 -6.07
CA SER A 34 -9.53 9.22 -7.03
C SER A 34 -9.82 7.72 -6.87
N VAL A 35 -10.95 7.29 -7.40
CA VAL A 35 -11.30 5.89 -7.59
C VAL A 35 -11.01 5.50 -9.03
N LEU A 36 -10.27 4.42 -9.21
CA LEU A 36 -9.90 3.84 -10.51
C LEU A 36 -10.34 2.37 -10.54
N HIS A 37 -10.36 1.77 -11.73
CA HIS A 37 -10.77 0.38 -11.88
C HIS A 37 -9.72 -0.47 -12.58
N THR A 38 -9.27 -0.05 -13.77
CA THR A 38 -8.37 -0.85 -14.60
C THR A 38 -6.89 -0.58 -14.32
N ASP A 39 -6.04 -1.56 -14.63
CA ASP A 39 -4.59 -1.39 -14.53
C ASP A 39 -4.10 -0.25 -15.45
N GLU A 40 -4.72 -0.08 -16.62
CA GLU A 40 -4.40 1.01 -17.55
C GLU A 40 -4.72 2.39 -16.94
N GLU A 41 -5.85 2.53 -16.23
CA GLU A 41 -6.20 3.76 -15.52
C GLU A 41 -5.16 4.07 -14.45
N ILE A 42 -4.77 3.06 -13.64
CA ILE A 42 -3.74 3.21 -12.61
C ILE A 42 -2.42 3.65 -13.23
N LEU A 43 -1.96 2.97 -14.28
CA LEU A 43 -0.71 3.26 -14.96
C LEU A 43 -0.68 4.66 -15.60
N ARG A 44 -1.83 5.15 -16.07
CA ARG A 44 -1.99 6.54 -16.58
C ARG A 44 -1.98 7.55 -15.44
N ALA A 45 -2.68 7.27 -14.34
CA ALA A 45 -2.79 8.16 -13.20
C ALA A 45 -1.44 8.34 -12.46
N VAL A 46 -0.62 7.29 -12.37
CA VAL A 46 0.74 7.38 -11.83
C VAL A 46 1.56 8.41 -12.62
N GLY A 47 1.49 8.36 -13.96
CA GLY A 47 2.12 9.35 -14.84
C GLY A 47 3.65 9.37 -14.72
N LYS A 48 4.26 10.50 -15.18
CA LYS A 48 5.71 10.71 -15.14
C LYS A 48 6.16 11.35 -13.83
N GLY A 49 7.41 11.05 -13.42
CA GLY A 49 8.06 11.70 -12.29
C GLY A 49 7.70 11.13 -10.91
N VAL A 50 6.85 10.10 -10.84
CA VAL A 50 6.64 9.34 -9.61
C VAL A 50 7.90 8.53 -9.32
N ARG A 51 8.43 8.67 -8.10
CA ARG A 51 9.65 7.99 -7.65
C ARG A 51 9.35 6.67 -6.97
N ALA A 52 8.28 6.63 -6.19
CA ALA A 52 7.89 5.43 -5.46
C ALA A 52 6.37 5.25 -5.47
N ALA A 53 5.92 4.00 -5.45
CA ALA A 53 4.53 3.59 -5.33
C ALA A 53 4.38 2.55 -4.22
N ALA A 54 3.53 2.84 -3.23
CA ALA A 54 3.14 1.91 -2.18
C ALA A 54 1.78 1.28 -2.53
N ILE A 55 1.70 -0.04 -2.53
CA ILE A 55 0.51 -0.79 -2.92
C ILE A 55 0.00 -1.60 -1.74
N ASP A 56 -1.29 -1.47 -1.40
CA ASP A 56 -2.00 -2.38 -0.50
C ASP A 56 -2.39 -3.65 -1.26
N ALA A 57 -1.42 -4.51 -1.43
CA ALA A 57 -1.58 -5.86 -1.96
C ALA A 57 -0.32 -6.67 -1.65
N PRO A 58 -0.40 -8.00 -1.48
CA PRO A 58 0.78 -8.83 -1.42
C PRO A 58 1.56 -8.75 -2.74
N LEU A 59 2.85 -8.42 -2.66
CA LEU A 59 3.74 -8.26 -3.81
C LEU A 59 4.84 -9.32 -3.90
N SER A 60 4.68 -10.41 -3.15
CA SER A 60 5.56 -11.58 -3.15
C SER A 60 4.79 -12.84 -2.78
N LEU A 61 5.41 -13.99 -2.99
CA LEU A 61 4.87 -15.30 -2.62
C LEU A 61 5.64 -15.87 -1.43
N PRO A 62 5.02 -16.73 -0.59
CA PRO A 62 5.74 -17.45 0.46
C PRO A 62 6.88 -18.28 -0.13
N ARG A 63 7.98 -18.39 0.61
CA ARG A 63 9.13 -19.20 0.21
C ARG A 63 8.72 -20.63 -0.16
N GLY A 64 9.23 -21.14 -1.28
CA GLY A 64 8.89 -22.45 -1.82
C GLY A 64 7.60 -22.50 -2.66
N ARG A 65 6.89 -21.38 -2.83
CA ARG A 65 5.78 -21.29 -3.77
C ARG A 65 6.18 -20.58 -5.06
N CYS A 66 5.91 -21.21 -6.21
CA CYS A 66 6.05 -20.56 -7.52
C CYS A 66 4.74 -19.91 -7.97
N CYS A 67 3.61 -20.25 -7.36
CA CYS A 67 2.28 -19.73 -7.69
C CYS A 67 1.29 -19.93 -6.53
N LEU A 68 0.04 -19.48 -6.74
CA LEU A 68 -1.05 -19.60 -5.76
C LEU A 68 -2.08 -20.69 -6.12
N LYS A 69 -1.79 -21.58 -7.09
CA LYS A 69 -2.66 -22.70 -7.42
C LYS A 69 -2.54 -23.80 -6.37
N ASP A 70 -3.65 -24.48 -6.04
CA ASP A 70 -3.68 -25.54 -5.04
C ASP A 70 -3.05 -26.85 -5.56
N ASP A 71 -3.14 -27.08 -6.86
CA ASP A 71 -2.67 -28.28 -7.57
C ASP A 71 -1.25 -28.13 -8.14
N CYS A 72 -0.55 -27.07 -7.81
CA CYS A 72 0.81 -26.85 -8.29
C CYS A 72 1.79 -27.84 -7.63
N PRO A 73 2.58 -28.61 -8.39
CA PRO A 73 3.53 -29.59 -7.84
C PRO A 73 4.67 -28.94 -7.05
N CYS A 74 4.97 -27.67 -7.26
CA CYS A 74 5.97 -26.91 -6.49
C CYS A 74 5.40 -26.26 -5.22
N VAL A 75 4.27 -26.78 -4.72
CA VAL A 75 3.62 -26.21 -3.55
C VAL A 75 4.40 -26.50 -2.28
N GLY A 76 5.22 -25.54 -1.86
CA GLY A 76 5.44 -25.37 -0.43
C GLY A 76 4.08 -25.14 0.26
N LYS A 77 3.83 -25.83 1.36
CA LYS A 77 2.55 -25.73 2.09
C LYS A 77 2.37 -24.41 2.85
N ALA A 78 3.31 -23.45 2.69
CA ALA A 78 3.26 -22.18 3.38
C ALA A 78 2.09 -21.33 2.88
N HIS A 79 1.29 -20.83 3.83
CA HIS A 79 0.17 -19.90 3.58
C HIS A 79 0.52 -18.45 3.93
N PHE A 80 1.64 -18.26 4.61
CA PHE A 80 2.09 -16.98 5.15
C PHE A 80 3.54 -16.74 4.76
N ARG A 81 3.84 -15.50 4.46
CA ARG A 81 5.19 -14.99 4.28
C ARG A 81 5.77 -14.57 5.64
N VAL A 82 7.07 -14.34 5.70
CA VAL A 82 7.73 -13.85 6.93
C VAL A 82 7.10 -12.52 7.38
N CYS A 83 6.86 -11.58 6.48
CA CYS A 83 6.20 -10.31 6.80
C CYS A 83 4.78 -10.50 7.39
N ASP A 84 4.01 -11.48 6.91
CA ASP A 84 2.70 -11.80 7.45
C ASP A 84 2.79 -12.31 8.90
N LEU A 85 3.79 -13.16 9.19
CA LEU A 85 4.03 -13.66 10.54
C LEU A 85 4.49 -12.54 11.49
N GLU A 86 5.26 -11.58 11.01
CA GLU A 86 5.66 -10.41 11.79
C GLU A 86 4.47 -9.49 12.09
N LEU A 87 3.56 -9.23 11.13
CA LEU A 87 2.30 -8.55 11.40
C LEU A 87 1.50 -9.22 12.52
N ARG A 88 1.44 -10.57 12.51
CA ARG A 88 0.77 -11.34 13.56
C ARG A 88 1.39 -11.12 14.93
N ARG A 89 2.74 -11.11 15.02
CA ARG A 89 3.48 -10.82 16.27
C ARG A 89 3.21 -9.40 16.77
N MET A 90 2.97 -8.46 15.85
CA MET A 90 2.56 -7.09 16.18
C MET A 90 1.07 -6.98 16.60
N GLY A 91 0.32 -8.08 16.60
CA GLY A 91 -1.12 -8.09 16.91
C GLY A 91 -2.01 -7.57 15.78
N ILE A 92 -1.46 -7.38 14.59
CA ILE A 92 -2.17 -6.84 13.42
C ILE A 92 -2.84 -7.97 12.65
N LYS A 93 -4.17 -7.86 12.46
CA LYS A 93 -4.97 -8.84 11.72
C LYS A 93 -4.85 -8.63 10.22
N PHE A 94 -4.67 -9.72 9.49
CA PHE A 94 -4.60 -9.78 8.03
C PHE A 94 -5.21 -11.09 7.51
N PHE A 95 -5.36 -11.21 6.20
CA PHE A 95 -5.83 -12.43 5.54
C PHE A 95 -4.69 -13.16 4.85
N PRO A 96 -4.64 -14.52 4.93
CA PRO A 96 -3.61 -15.29 4.23
C PRO A 96 -3.76 -15.14 2.71
N ILE A 97 -2.64 -15.05 2.02
CA ILE A 97 -2.61 -14.84 0.56
C ILE A 97 -3.23 -16.00 -0.24
N THR A 98 -3.36 -17.18 0.37
CA THR A 98 -3.99 -18.36 -0.24
C THR A 98 -5.51 -18.34 -0.17
N LEU A 99 -6.12 -17.41 0.58
CA LEU A 99 -7.57 -17.21 0.59
C LEU A 99 -8.04 -16.72 -0.79
N GLY A 100 -9.15 -17.25 -1.31
CA GLY A 100 -9.60 -17.01 -2.69
C GLY A 100 -9.52 -15.56 -3.18
N PRO A 101 -10.15 -14.57 -2.49
CA PRO A 101 -10.06 -13.16 -2.89
C PRO A 101 -8.62 -12.59 -2.83
N MET A 102 -7.82 -13.05 -1.87
CA MET A 102 -6.43 -12.62 -1.71
C MET A 102 -5.53 -13.15 -2.84
N ARG A 103 -5.82 -14.33 -3.39
CA ARG A 103 -5.10 -14.85 -4.56
C ARG A 103 -5.21 -13.92 -5.76
N GLN A 104 -6.43 -13.44 -6.06
CA GLN A 104 -6.66 -12.53 -7.18
C GLN A 104 -5.95 -11.19 -6.93
N LEU A 105 -6.04 -10.66 -5.72
CA LEU A 105 -5.35 -9.44 -5.32
C LEU A 105 -3.83 -9.57 -5.48
N THR A 106 -3.25 -10.66 -4.97
CA THR A 106 -1.81 -10.93 -5.08
C THR A 106 -1.35 -11.02 -6.54
N LEU A 107 -2.08 -11.79 -7.37
CA LEU A 107 -1.74 -11.95 -8.79
C LEU A 107 -1.84 -10.62 -9.56
N ARG A 108 -2.83 -9.79 -9.22
CA ARG A 108 -2.96 -8.45 -9.81
C ARG A 108 -1.84 -7.54 -9.31
N GLY A 109 -1.55 -7.56 -8.02
CA GLY A 109 -0.48 -6.78 -7.41
C GLY A 109 0.89 -7.06 -8.03
N LEU A 110 1.24 -8.34 -8.21
CA LEU A 110 2.50 -8.75 -8.84
C LEU A 110 2.62 -8.22 -10.28
N ARG A 111 1.56 -8.34 -11.11
CA ARG A 111 1.57 -7.81 -12.48
C ARG A 111 1.67 -6.28 -12.52
N LEU A 112 0.97 -5.60 -11.61
CA LEU A 112 1.02 -4.14 -11.53
C LEU A 112 2.39 -3.66 -11.08
N LYS A 113 3.01 -4.34 -10.10
CA LYS A 113 4.38 -4.09 -9.65
C LYS A 113 5.34 -4.14 -10.83
N GLU A 114 5.37 -5.23 -11.60
CA GLU A 114 6.23 -5.41 -12.76
C GLU A 114 6.08 -4.26 -13.78
N LYS A 115 4.83 -3.90 -14.10
CA LYS A 115 4.53 -2.79 -15.03
C LYS A 115 4.99 -1.43 -14.52
N LEU A 116 4.95 -1.17 -13.22
CA LEU A 116 5.42 0.09 -12.64
C LEU A 116 6.95 0.12 -12.53
N GLU A 117 7.56 -0.99 -12.13
CA GLU A 117 9.02 -1.13 -12.04
C GLU A 117 9.69 -0.99 -13.43
N SER A 118 9.06 -1.50 -14.50
CA SER A 118 9.54 -1.31 -15.88
C SER A 118 9.54 0.16 -16.34
N ARG A 119 8.84 1.06 -15.61
CA ARG A 119 8.86 2.51 -15.82
C ARG A 119 9.87 3.24 -14.93
N GLY A 120 10.71 2.50 -14.17
CA GLY A 120 11.70 3.06 -13.26
C GLY A 120 11.11 3.58 -11.94
N ILE A 121 9.94 3.09 -11.55
CA ILE A 121 9.28 3.44 -10.29
C ILE A 121 9.66 2.40 -9.24
N GLU A 122 10.08 2.83 -8.07
CA GLU A 122 10.31 1.93 -6.94
C GLU A 122 8.97 1.51 -6.35
N VAL A 123 8.70 0.19 -6.33
CA VAL A 123 7.39 -0.35 -5.91
C VAL A 123 7.56 -1.26 -4.70
N PHE A 124 6.75 -1.05 -3.69
CA PHE A 124 6.75 -1.89 -2.49
C PHE A 124 5.35 -2.09 -1.94
N GLU A 125 5.24 -3.18 -1.20
CA GLU A 125 4.04 -3.53 -0.45
C GLU A 125 3.92 -2.68 0.80
N THR A 126 2.71 -2.25 1.10
CA THR A 126 2.35 -1.68 2.39
C THR A 126 0.97 -2.18 2.81
N TYR A 127 0.63 -2.01 4.08
CA TYR A 127 -0.69 -2.31 4.60
C TYR A 127 -1.26 -1.09 5.33
N PRO A 128 -2.22 -0.35 4.75
CA PRO A 128 -2.75 0.87 5.34
C PRO A 128 -3.35 0.65 6.73
N GLY A 129 -4.03 -0.48 6.96
CA GLY A 129 -4.52 -0.82 8.30
C GLY A 129 -3.43 -0.94 9.35
N ALA A 130 -2.27 -1.51 9.00
CA ALA A 130 -1.11 -1.58 9.88
C ALA A 130 -0.49 -0.20 10.11
N ALA A 131 -0.35 0.59 9.06
CA ALA A 131 0.16 1.96 9.15
C ALA A 131 -0.71 2.84 10.04
N GLN A 132 -2.03 2.74 9.91
CA GLN A 132 -3.00 3.45 10.73
C GLN A 132 -2.90 3.06 12.20
N ASP A 133 -2.77 1.76 12.52
CA ASP A 133 -2.57 1.29 13.89
C ASP A 133 -1.26 1.83 14.50
N ILE A 134 -0.15 1.78 13.74
CA ILE A 134 1.15 2.29 14.18
C ILE A 134 1.09 3.80 14.44
N TRP A 135 0.36 4.56 13.63
CA TRP A 135 0.16 5.99 13.82
C TRP A 135 -0.86 6.33 14.93
N GLY A 136 -1.56 5.33 15.47
CA GLY A 136 -2.61 5.53 16.48
C GLY A 136 -3.82 6.29 15.93
N ILE A 137 -4.19 6.04 14.68
CA ILE A 137 -5.38 6.63 14.04
C ILE A 137 -6.40 5.53 13.72
N PRO A 138 -7.71 5.84 13.70
CA PRO A 138 -8.74 4.86 13.37
C PRO A 138 -8.59 4.30 11.96
N ARG A 139 -8.99 3.04 11.75
CA ARG A 139 -9.08 2.40 10.44
C ARG A 139 -10.37 2.80 9.69
N GLN A 140 -10.52 2.34 8.45
CA GLN A 140 -11.64 2.59 7.54
C GLN A 140 -13.05 2.27 8.11
N LYS A 141 -13.17 1.44 9.16
CA LYS A 141 -14.44 1.21 9.87
C LYS A 141 -14.98 2.46 10.58
N ASN A 142 -14.12 3.43 10.84
CA ASN A 142 -14.47 4.76 11.34
C ASN A 142 -13.94 5.82 10.37
N PRO A 143 -14.60 6.05 9.22
CA PRO A 143 -14.10 6.96 8.18
C PRO A 143 -13.89 8.39 8.67
N GLN A 144 -14.75 8.88 9.54
CA GLN A 144 -14.63 10.23 10.11
C GLN A 144 -13.40 10.34 11.04
N GLY A 145 -13.17 9.31 11.85
CA GLY A 145 -11.98 9.23 12.70
C GLY A 145 -10.71 9.09 11.87
N LEU A 146 -10.71 8.26 10.83
CA LEU A 146 -9.60 8.11 9.91
C LEU A 146 -9.28 9.44 9.21
N LYS A 147 -10.29 10.15 8.69
CA LYS A 147 -10.13 11.45 8.05
C LYS A 147 -9.51 12.47 9.01
N ARG A 148 -9.99 12.57 10.26
CA ARG A 148 -9.38 13.42 11.30
C ARG A 148 -7.93 13.00 11.61
N GLY A 149 -7.67 11.68 11.70
CA GLY A 149 -6.32 11.16 11.91
C GLY A 149 -5.36 11.55 10.79
N LEU A 150 -5.79 11.40 9.53
CA LEU A 150 -4.98 11.74 8.36
C LEU A 150 -4.72 13.26 8.22
N SER A 151 -5.63 14.12 8.70
CA SER A 151 -5.41 15.59 8.66
C SER A 151 -4.20 16.06 9.48
N ARG A 152 -3.75 15.24 10.46
CA ARG A 152 -2.54 15.52 11.26
C ARG A 152 -1.26 15.56 10.41
N PHE A 153 -1.25 14.93 9.24
CA PHE A 153 -0.10 14.95 8.32
C PHE A 153 0.05 16.25 7.54
N LYS A 154 -0.87 17.23 7.73
CA LYS A 154 -0.85 18.54 7.09
C LYS A 154 -0.74 18.49 5.56
N VAL A 155 -1.41 17.50 4.96
CA VAL A 155 -1.52 17.29 3.53
C VAL A 155 -2.87 17.84 3.06
N GLY A 156 -2.85 18.78 2.14
CA GLY A 156 -4.03 19.33 1.48
C GLY A 156 -4.32 18.64 0.14
N GLY A 157 -5.24 19.21 -0.63
CA GLY A 157 -5.59 18.72 -1.99
C GLY A 157 -7.04 18.32 -2.11
N SER A 158 -7.35 17.26 -2.88
CA SER A 158 -8.74 16.86 -3.16
C SER A 158 -9.35 15.89 -2.13
N TRP A 159 -8.58 15.42 -1.16
CA TRP A 159 -9.04 14.38 -0.23
C TRP A 159 -9.91 14.86 0.95
N PRO A 160 -9.75 16.10 1.47
CA PRO A 160 -10.57 16.55 2.58
C PRO A 160 -11.96 17.02 2.15
N ARG A 161 -12.59 16.29 1.21
CA ARG A 161 -13.96 16.52 0.76
C ARG A 161 -14.96 15.63 1.51
N PRO A 162 -16.26 15.98 1.58
CA PRO A 162 -17.27 15.22 2.31
C PRO A 162 -17.44 13.78 1.79
N ASP A 163 -17.40 13.60 0.48
CA ASP A 163 -17.67 12.38 -0.27
C ASP A 163 -16.44 11.50 -0.55
N VAL A 164 -15.29 11.78 0.11
CA VAL A 164 -14.10 10.94 -0.01
C VAL A 164 -14.41 9.50 0.46
N THR A 165 -14.08 8.53 -0.38
CA THR A 165 -14.32 7.12 -0.09
C THR A 165 -13.28 6.56 0.89
N LYS A 166 -13.60 5.42 1.51
CA LYS A 166 -12.66 4.70 2.37
C LYS A 166 -11.42 4.22 1.60
N ASP A 167 -11.62 3.77 0.36
CA ASP A 167 -10.55 3.28 -0.50
C ASP A 167 -9.59 4.43 -0.89
N GLU A 168 -10.09 5.64 -1.10
CA GLU A 168 -9.26 6.83 -1.31
C GLU A 168 -8.47 7.24 -0.05
N LEU A 169 -9.03 7.06 1.15
CA LEU A 169 -8.33 7.32 2.41
C LEU A 169 -7.22 6.30 2.67
N ASP A 170 -7.46 5.03 2.33
CA ASP A 170 -6.43 3.99 2.44
C ASP A 170 -5.33 4.21 1.37
N ALA A 171 -5.68 4.62 0.16
CA ALA A 171 -4.70 5.04 -0.84
C ALA A 171 -3.87 6.27 -0.39
N LEU A 172 -4.49 7.25 0.28
CA LEU A 172 -3.75 8.36 0.90
C LEU A 172 -2.80 7.86 1.99
N THR A 173 -3.23 6.89 2.81
CA THR A 173 -2.36 6.23 3.80
C THR A 173 -1.15 5.60 3.13
N CYS A 174 -1.34 4.83 2.05
CA CYS A 174 -0.25 4.25 1.26
C CYS A 174 0.70 5.32 0.71
N ALA A 175 0.17 6.43 0.17
CA ALA A 175 0.98 7.53 -0.35
C ALA A 175 1.82 8.23 0.74
N LEU A 176 1.28 8.34 1.95
CA LEU A 176 2.01 8.87 3.11
C LEU A 176 3.16 7.94 3.50
N VAL A 177 2.95 6.63 3.49
CA VAL A 177 4.03 5.65 3.71
C VAL A 177 5.08 5.76 2.61
N ALA A 178 4.69 5.91 1.33
CA ALA A 178 5.62 6.09 0.22
C ALA A 178 6.46 7.37 0.35
N ARG A 179 5.85 8.47 0.79
CA ARG A 179 6.57 9.70 1.10
C ARG A 179 7.58 9.51 2.22
N ASP A 180 7.18 8.84 3.28
CA ASP A 180 8.01 8.62 4.46
C ASP A 180 9.13 7.59 4.16
N TYR A 181 8.90 6.65 3.26
CA TYR A 181 9.93 5.76 2.71
C TYR A 181 11.04 6.56 2.03
N LEU A 182 10.71 7.47 1.14
CA LEU A 182 11.72 8.33 0.47
C LEU A 182 12.47 9.26 1.45
N ARG A 183 11.95 9.45 2.66
CA ARG A 183 12.58 10.22 3.75
C ARG A 183 13.43 9.35 4.68
N GLY A 184 13.44 8.02 4.50
CA GLY A 184 14.17 7.08 5.36
C GLY A 184 13.57 6.92 6.76
N ILE A 185 12.29 7.21 6.94
CA ILE A 185 11.59 7.17 8.24
C ILE A 185 10.55 6.05 8.33
N THR A 186 10.73 5.02 7.53
CA THR A 186 9.95 3.77 7.56
C THR A 186 10.78 2.61 8.09
N MET A 187 10.13 1.51 8.39
CA MET A 187 10.75 0.21 8.63
C MET A 187 10.26 -0.79 7.57
N ALA A 188 11.08 -1.78 7.28
CA ALA A 188 10.69 -2.93 6.48
C ALA A 188 10.60 -4.16 7.38
N ILE A 189 9.56 -4.96 7.20
CA ILE A 189 9.36 -6.24 7.88
C ILE A 189 9.33 -7.37 6.84
N GLY A 190 9.75 -8.56 7.24
CA GLY A 190 9.81 -9.73 6.38
C GLY A 190 11.23 -10.17 6.05
N ASP A 191 11.37 -10.99 5.03
CA ASP A 191 12.63 -11.54 4.55
C ASP A 191 12.96 -10.93 3.19
N PRO A 192 14.15 -10.35 2.98
CA PRO A 192 14.54 -9.74 1.70
C PRO A 192 14.47 -10.68 0.49
N GLU A 193 14.72 -11.99 0.68
CA GLU A 193 14.65 -12.98 -0.40
C GLU A 193 13.20 -13.40 -0.72
N GLU A 194 12.29 -13.28 0.26
CA GLU A 194 10.88 -13.59 0.08
C GLU A 194 10.07 -12.37 -0.36
N GLY A 195 10.38 -11.22 0.22
CA GLY A 195 9.73 -9.94 -0.03
C GLY A 195 9.45 -9.19 1.27
N LEU A 196 9.58 -7.87 1.18
CA LEU A 196 9.43 -6.96 2.31
C LEU A 196 8.13 -6.18 2.24
N MET A 197 7.53 -5.93 3.41
CA MET A 197 6.46 -4.97 3.60
C MET A 197 7.00 -3.73 4.30
N VAL A 198 6.68 -2.55 3.76
CA VAL A 198 7.13 -1.27 4.30
C VAL A 198 6.03 -0.66 5.17
N LEU A 199 6.38 -0.29 6.39
CA LEU A 199 5.49 0.29 7.37
C LEU A 199 6.13 1.54 8.02
N PRO A 200 5.35 2.43 8.66
CA PRO A 200 5.91 3.49 9.49
C PRO A 200 6.76 2.92 10.62
N LYS A 201 7.82 3.64 11.04
CA LYS A 201 8.57 3.26 12.25
C LYS A 201 7.68 3.33 13.48
N THR A 202 7.72 2.30 14.32
CA THR A 202 7.09 2.31 15.65
C THR A 202 7.78 3.36 16.54
N GLY A 203 7.00 4.10 17.31
CA GLY A 203 7.55 5.07 18.29
C GLY A 203 7.72 6.51 17.83
N LYS A 204 7.52 6.84 16.55
CA LYS A 204 7.29 8.24 16.14
C LYS A 204 5.80 8.55 16.24
N ARG A 205 5.33 8.91 17.47
CA ARG A 205 4.13 9.75 17.55
C ARG A 205 4.42 10.98 16.70
N LEU A 206 3.48 11.30 15.79
CA LEU A 206 3.51 12.56 15.06
C LEU A 206 3.67 13.69 16.09
N GLU A 207 4.85 14.30 16.12
CA GLU A 207 5.00 15.57 16.82
C GLU A 207 4.05 16.56 16.15
N VAL A 208 3.17 17.11 16.96
CA VAL A 208 2.08 18.05 16.59
C VAL A 208 2.68 19.41 16.22
#